data_664ab6c542485aeb3ee20e1cdd7ae308
#
_entry.id   664ab6c542485aeb3ee20e1cdd7ae308
#
_cell.length_a   1.000
_cell.length_b   1.000
_cell.length_c   1.000
_cell.angle_alpha   90.00
_cell.angle_beta   90.00
_cell.angle_gamma   90.00
#
_symmetry.space_group_name_H-M   'P 1'
#
loop_
_entity.id
_entity.type
_entity.pdbx_description
1 polymer ?
#
loop_
_entity_poly.entity_id
_entity_poly.type
_entity_poly.pdbx_seq_one_letter_code
_entity_poly.pdbx_strand_id
1 'polypeptide(L)'
;MTIKLVATDMDGTFLDGNGRFDMDRLKSLLASYKEKGIYFAVASGRGFLSLEKLFADVRDDIIFIAENGSLVEYQGQDLYEVTMSRDFYLATFEKLKTSPYVDINKLLLTGKKGSYVLDTVDETYLKVSQHY
;
A
#
# COMPACT_ATOMS: atom_id res chain seq x y z
N MET A 1 30.45 -0.11 7.21
CA MET A 1 28.97 0.03 7.37
C MET A 1 28.31 -0.99 6.48
N THR A 2 27.41 -1.84 7.00
CA THR A 2 26.78 -2.92 6.21
C THR A 2 25.31 -2.58 6.02
N ILE A 3 24.84 -2.54 4.78
CA ILE A 3 23.42 -2.35 4.45
C ILE A 3 22.67 -3.61 4.89
N LYS A 4 21.57 -3.45 5.61
CA LYS A 4 20.70 -4.54 6.09
C LYS A 4 19.31 -4.50 5.49
N LEU A 5 18.88 -3.33 5.03
CA LEU A 5 17.58 -3.10 4.42
C LEU A 5 17.72 -2.17 3.23
N VAL A 6 17.03 -2.51 2.15
CA VAL A 6 16.82 -1.63 0.99
C VAL A 6 15.31 -1.45 0.85
N ALA A 7 14.85 -0.22 0.90
CA ALA A 7 13.44 0.12 0.68
C ALA A 7 13.29 0.97 -0.59
N THR A 8 12.22 0.73 -1.33
CA THR A 8 11.89 1.49 -2.53
C THR A 8 10.45 1.98 -2.47
N ASP A 9 10.24 3.20 -2.98
CA ASP A 9 8.91 3.67 -3.35
C ASP A 9 8.45 3.00 -4.65
N MET A 10 7.16 3.02 -4.91
CA MET A 10 6.55 2.31 -6.04
C MET A 10 6.37 3.21 -7.26
N ASP A 11 5.48 4.18 -7.16
CA ASP A 11 5.01 4.95 -8.31
C ASP A 11 6.04 6.01 -8.74
N GLY A 12 6.55 5.88 -9.97
CA GLY A 12 7.59 6.77 -10.49
C GLY A 12 9.02 6.46 -9.99
N THR A 13 9.20 5.41 -9.17
CA THR A 13 10.51 4.96 -8.67
C THR A 13 10.79 3.52 -9.08
N PHE A 14 10.07 2.56 -8.50
CA PHE A 14 10.24 1.13 -8.82
C PHE A 14 9.45 0.72 -10.07
N LEU A 15 8.25 1.28 -10.23
CA LEU A 15 7.42 1.05 -11.40
C LEU A 15 7.78 2.02 -12.52
N ASP A 16 7.76 1.52 -13.77
CA ASP A 16 7.86 2.36 -14.97
C ASP A 16 6.61 3.24 -15.15
N GLY A 17 6.63 4.12 -16.18
CA GLY A 17 5.49 4.99 -16.49
C GLY A 17 4.19 4.27 -16.87
N ASN A 18 4.22 2.95 -17.06
CA ASN A 18 3.07 2.10 -17.35
C ASN A 18 2.67 1.23 -16.12
N GLY A 19 3.25 1.48 -14.97
CA GLY A 19 2.99 0.72 -13.75
C GLY A 19 3.56 -0.70 -13.76
N ARG A 20 4.65 -0.96 -14.53
CA ARG A 20 5.26 -2.27 -14.69
C ARG A 20 6.69 -2.30 -14.16
N PHE A 21 7.16 -3.50 -13.86
CA PHE A 21 8.56 -3.80 -13.51
C PHE A 21 8.97 -5.17 -14.03
N ASP A 22 10.26 -5.46 -14.03
CA ASP A 22 10.82 -6.74 -14.46
C ASP A 22 10.84 -7.73 -13.28
N MET A 23 9.93 -8.69 -13.30
CA MET A 23 9.76 -9.69 -12.24
C MET A 23 10.98 -10.64 -12.17
N ASP A 24 11.56 -11.03 -13.29
CA ASP A 24 12.71 -11.96 -13.29
C ASP A 24 13.95 -11.28 -12.71
N ARG A 25 14.14 -10.00 -13.05
CA ARG A 25 15.19 -9.18 -12.45
C ARG A 25 14.99 -9.01 -10.94
N LEU A 26 13.75 -8.78 -10.51
CA LEU A 26 13.43 -8.70 -9.08
C LEU A 26 13.72 -10.01 -8.35
N LYS A 27 13.30 -11.16 -8.89
CA LYS A 27 13.57 -12.48 -8.30
C LYS A 27 15.09 -12.70 -8.14
N SER A 28 15.86 -12.36 -9.15
CA SER A 28 17.33 -12.47 -9.11
C SER A 28 17.95 -11.56 -8.05
N LEU A 29 17.44 -10.34 -7.92
CA LEU A 29 17.88 -9.37 -6.91
C LEU A 29 17.57 -9.87 -5.48
N LEU A 30 16.34 -10.35 -5.24
CA LEU A 30 15.91 -10.86 -3.94
C LEU A 30 16.75 -12.08 -3.52
N ALA A 31 17.07 -13.01 -4.44
CA ALA A 31 17.96 -14.12 -4.17
C ALA A 31 19.34 -13.64 -3.71
N SER A 32 19.94 -12.67 -4.42
CA SER A 32 21.23 -12.08 -4.04
C SER A 32 21.17 -11.35 -2.69
N TYR A 33 20.07 -10.67 -2.38
CA TYR A 33 19.89 -10.01 -1.09
C TYR A 33 19.76 -11.00 0.06
N LYS A 34 19.02 -12.08 -0.14
CA LYS A 34 18.85 -13.17 0.83
C LYS A 34 20.20 -13.81 1.21
N GLU A 35 21.05 -14.10 0.22
CA GLU A 35 22.41 -14.62 0.45
C GLU A 35 23.28 -13.67 1.29
N LYS A 36 23.06 -12.36 1.17
CA LYS A 36 23.81 -11.31 1.89
C LYS A 36 23.15 -10.90 3.22
N GLY A 37 22.03 -11.49 3.58
CA GLY A 37 21.26 -11.09 4.77
C GLY A 37 20.72 -9.66 4.69
N ILE A 38 20.28 -9.23 3.49
CA ILE A 38 19.68 -7.92 3.23
C ILE A 38 18.20 -8.11 3.02
N TYR A 39 17.38 -7.35 3.72
CA TYR A 39 15.94 -7.29 3.51
C TYR A 39 15.59 -6.31 2.39
N PHE A 40 14.52 -6.62 1.65
CA PHE A 40 13.95 -5.71 0.66
C PHE A 40 12.55 -5.31 1.08
N ALA A 41 12.25 -4.02 1.02
CA ALA A 41 10.95 -3.46 1.35
C ALA A 41 10.38 -2.64 0.20
N VAL A 42 9.07 -2.73 0.01
CA VAL A 42 8.30 -1.80 -0.82
C VAL A 42 7.51 -0.87 0.08
N ALA A 43 7.60 0.45 -0.16
CA ALA A 43 6.92 1.48 0.62
C ALA A 43 5.99 2.26 -0.30
N SER A 44 4.69 2.32 0.03
CA SER A 44 3.69 2.95 -0.82
C SER A 44 2.49 3.46 -0.03
N GLY A 45 1.79 4.45 -0.59
CA GLY A 45 0.46 4.83 -0.15
C GLY A 45 -0.65 3.86 -0.59
N ARG A 46 -0.32 2.88 -1.45
CA ARG A 46 -1.28 1.87 -1.90
C ARG A 46 -1.74 0.99 -0.76
N GLY A 47 -2.98 0.48 -0.86
CA GLY A 47 -3.52 -0.52 0.05
C GLY A 47 -2.70 -1.82 0.02
N PHE A 48 -2.61 -2.48 1.18
CA PHE A 48 -1.83 -3.72 1.34
C PHE A 48 -2.22 -4.80 0.31
N LEU A 49 -3.52 -5.02 0.08
CA LEU A 49 -4.01 -6.03 -0.88
C LEU A 49 -3.56 -5.73 -2.32
N SER A 50 -3.47 -4.46 -2.69
CA SER A 50 -2.97 -4.05 -4.00
C SER A 50 -1.49 -4.38 -4.17
N LEU A 51 -0.67 -4.12 -3.15
CA LEU A 51 0.75 -4.47 -3.14
C LEU A 51 0.97 -5.98 -3.11
N GLU A 52 0.25 -6.69 -2.23
CA GLU A 52 0.34 -8.15 -2.12
C GLU A 52 0.03 -8.83 -3.45
N LYS A 53 -1.01 -8.39 -4.16
CA LYS A 53 -1.36 -8.89 -5.49
C LYS A 53 -0.27 -8.62 -6.53
N LEU A 54 0.34 -7.43 -6.50
CA LEU A 54 1.39 -7.04 -7.43
C LEU A 54 2.66 -7.89 -7.27
N PHE A 55 2.97 -8.29 -6.05
CA PHE A 55 4.16 -9.06 -5.69
C PHE A 55 3.86 -10.52 -5.29
N ALA A 56 2.71 -11.07 -5.72
CA ALA A 56 2.25 -12.40 -5.31
C ALA A 56 3.32 -13.50 -5.47
N ASP A 57 4.10 -13.45 -6.56
CA ASP A 57 5.16 -14.43 -6.86
C ASP A 57 6.36 -14.39 -5.91
N VAL A 58 6.56 -13.28 -5.20
CA VAL A 58 7.74 -13.04 -4.34
C VAL A 58 7.34 -12.48 -2.96
N ARG A 59 6.09 -12.66 -2.59
CA ARG A 59 5.46 -12.12 -1.41
C ARG A 59 6.27 -12.34 -0.12
N ASP A 60 6.77 -13.55 0.07
CA ASP A 60 7.47 -13.93 1.31
C ASP A 60 8.92 -13.43 1.40
N ASP A 61 9.43 -12.86 0.32
CA ASP A 61 10.78 -12.27 0.27
C ASP A 61 10.75 -10.73 0.39
N ILE A 62 9.56 -10.12 0.53
CA ILE A 62 9.36 -8.66 0.56
C ILE A 62 8.69 -8.23 1.87
N ILE A 63 9.21 -7.16 2.46
CA ILE A 63 8.52 -6.41 3.52
C ILE A 63 7.60 -5.38 2.86
N PHE A 64 6.33 -5.40 3.21
CA PHE A 64 5.34 -4.43 2.74
C PHE A 64 5.19 -3.29 3.76
N ILE A 65 5.46 -2.07 3.33
CA ILE A 65 5.17 -0.83 4.07
C ILE A 65 4.02 -0.15 3.31
N ALA A 66 2.80 -0.52 3.67
CA ALA A 66 1.58 -0.11 2.98
C ALA A 66 0.87 1.04 3.68
N GLU A 67 -0.14 1.61 3.03
CA GLU A 67 -1.01 2.64 3.62
C GLU A 67 -0.21 3.84 4.18
N ASN A 68 0.80 4.32 3.46
CA ASN A 68 1.73 5.36 3.93
C ASN A 68 2.43 5.01 5.26
N GLY A 69 2.67 3.74 5.54
CA GLY A 69 3.38 3.24 6.71
C GLY A 69 2.47 2.93 7.91
N SER A 70 1.15 2.99 7.77
CA SER A 70 0.24 2.57 8.84
C SER A 70 0.13 1.05 8.98
N LEU A 71 0.58 0.29 7.98
CA LEU A 71 0.73 -1.16 8.03
C LEU A 71 2.11 -1.56 7.54
N VAL A 72 2.83 -2.35 8.35
CA VAL A 72 4.07 -3.04 7.94
C VAL A 72 3.88 -4.53 8.13
N GLU A 73 4.02 -5.28 7.05
CA GLU A 73 3.81 -6.73 7.04
C GLU A 73 5.02 -7.44 6.44
N TYR A 74 5.37 -8.61 6.98
CA TYR A 74 6.39 -9.51 6.46
C TYR A 74 6.01 -10.97 6.73
N GLN A 75 6.01 -11.78 5.69
CA GLN A 75 5.73 -13.24 5.76
C GLN A 75 4.42 -13.60 6.47
N GLY A 76 3.36 -12.82 6.26
CA GLY A 76 2.06 -13.04 6.88
C GLY A 76 1.93 -12.51 8.30
N GLN A 77 2.95 -11.82 8.83
CA GLN A 77 2.93 -11.22 10.15
C GLN A 77 2.90 -9.70 10.08
N ASP A 78 1.95 -9.11 10.79
CA ASP A 78 1.94 -7.67 10.99
C ASP A 78 3.04 -7.28 11.98
N LEU A 79 4.08 -6.62 11.48
CA LEU A 79 5.16 -6.09 12.31
C LEU A 79 4.77 -4.76 12.97
N TYR A 80 3.88 -4.02 12.32
CA TYR A 80 3.37 -2.74 12.80
C TYR A 80 2.01 -2.46 12.17
N GLU A 81 1.05 -2.01 12.96
CA GLU A 81 -0.27 -1.59 12.48
C GLU A 81 -0.80 -0.42 13.33
N VAL A 82 -1.29 0.62 12.66
CA VAL A 82 -2.05 1.70 13.28
C VAL A 82 -3.41 1.77 12.65
N THR A 83 -4.45 1.62 13.45
CA THR A 83 -5.84 1.68 13.01
C THR A 83 -6.59 2.82 13.67
N MET A 84 -7.59 3.35 12.96
CA MET A 84 -8.55 4.27 13.55
C MET A 84 -9.65 3.48 14.25
N SER A 85 -10.04 3.91 15.47
CA SER A 85 -11.22 3.34 16.12
C SER A 85 -12.48 3.65 15.32
N ARG A 86 -13.50 2.79 15.46
CA ARG A 86 -14.79 2.99 14.79
C ARG A 86 -15.39 4.36 15.10
N ASP A 87 -15.38 4.77 16.35
CA ASP A 87 -15.96 6.04 16.78
C ASP A 87 -15.19 7.24 16.21
N PHE A 88 -13.86 7.11 16.10
CA PHE A 88 -13.03 8.16 15.53
C PHE A 88 -13.30 8.35 14.02
N TYR A 89 -13.32 7.29 13.22
CA TYR A 89 -13.55 7.46 11.78
C TYR A 89 -15.00 7.90 11.49
N LEU A 90 -16.01 7.45 12.27
CA LEU A 90 -17.38 7.91 12.13
C LEU A 90 -17.52 9.41 12.47
N ALA A 91 -16.92 9.85 13.57
CA ALA A 91 -16.92 11.26 13.93
C ALA A 91 -16.19 12.13 12.89
N THR A 92 -15.09 11.63 12.33
CA THR A 92 -14.36 12.30 11.25
C THR A 92 -15.20 12.40 9.98
N PHE A 93 -15.86 11.30 9.60
CA PHE A 93 -16.76 11.27 8.45
C PHE A 93 -17.90 12.30 8.57
N GLU A 94 -18.56 12.40 9.72
CA GLU A 94 -19.62 13.39 9.95
C GLU A 94 -19.11 14.84 9.84
N LYS A 95 -17.88 15.10 10.30
CA LYS A 95 -17.24 16.42 10.10
C LYS A 95 -16.95 16.72 8.64
N LEU A 96 -16.48 15.72 7.89
CA LEU A 96 -16.14 15.88 6.47
C LEU A 96 -17.37 16.13 5.61
N LYS A 97 -18.52 15.53 5.94
CA LYS A 97 -19.80 15.77 5.24
C LYS A 97 -20.22 17.24 5.22
N THR A 98 -19.88 17.97 6.24
CA THR A 98 -20.25 19.40 6.39
C THR A 98 -19.13 20.35 5.98
N SER A 99 -17.98 19.85 5.56
CA SER A 99 -16.83 20.64 5.16
C SER A 99 -17.02 21.21 3.75
N PRO A 100 -16.84 22.53 3.56
CA PRO A 100 -16.92 23.13 2.21
C PRO A 100 -15.70 22.81 1.33
N TYR A 101 -14.67 22.16 1.89
CA TYR A 101 -13.41 21.85 1.20
C TYR A 101 -13.28 20.39 0.80
N VAL A 102 -14.25 19.55 1.14
CA VAL A 102 -14.20 18.10 0.90
C VAL A 102 -15.41 17.67 0.09
N ASP A 103 -15.16 17.05 -1.03
CA ASP A 103 -16.19 16.27 -1.74
C ASP A 103 -16.24 14.87 -1.10
N ILE A 104 -17.27 14.64 -0.31
CA ILE A 104 -17.42 13.37 0.43
C ILE A 104 -17.53 12.16 -0.51
N ASN A 105 -17.98 12.36 -1.76
CA ASN A 105 -18.04 11.30 -2.76
C ASN A 105 -16.67 10.89 -3.29
N LYS A 106 -15.62 11.63 -2.93
CA LYS A 106 -14.21 11.31 -3.25
C LYS A 106 -13.42 10.89 -2.02
N LEU A 107 -14.10 10.44 -0.97
CA LEU A 107 -13.45 9.87 0.20
C LEU A 107 -13.19 8.38 -0.02
N LEU A 108 -11.94 7.99 0.18
CA LEU A 108 -11.51 6.60 0.22
C LEU A 108 -11.13 6.23 1.64
N LEU A 109 -11.76 5.21 2.18
CA LEU A 109 -11.38 4.61 3.47
C LEU A 109 -10.67 3.28 3.17
N THR A 110 -9.39 3.21 3.51
CA THR A 110 -8.60 1.99 3.30
C THR A 110 -8.52 1.18 4.58
N GLY A 111 -8.52 -0.11 4.44
CA GLY A 111 -8.35 -1.05 5.52
C GLY A 111 -7.73 -2.36 5.03
N LYS A 112 -7.24 -3.18 5.95
CA LYS A 112 -6.54 -4.43 5.66
C LYS A 112 -7.35 -5.41 4.77
N LYS A 113 -8.69 -5.33 4.80
CA LYS A 113 -9.58 -6.21 4.04
C LYS A 113 -10.09 -5.59 2.74
N GLY A 114 -9.72 -4.37 2.44
CA GLY A 114 -10.13 -3.66 1.23
C GLY A 114 -10.26 -2.16 1.42
N SER A 115 -10.56 -1.50 0.31
CA SER A 115 -10.80 -0.06 0.27
C SER A 115 -12.29 0.18 0.02
N TYR A 116 -12.85 1.18 0.68
CA TYR A 116 -14.28 1.48 0.71
C TYR A 116 -14.52 2.92 0.25
N VAL A 117 -15.52 3.08 -0.60
CA VAL A 117 -16.05 4.37 -1.06
C VAL A 117 -17.53 4.45 -0.76
N LEU A 118 -18.13 5.63 -0.84
CA LEU A 118 -19.58 5.75 -0.76
C LEU A 118 -20.24 5.16 -2.01
N ASP A 119 -21.48 4.71 -1.87
CA ASP A 119 -22.33 4.25 -2.98
C ASP A 119 -22.68 5.34 -3.99
N THR A 120 -22.53 6.61 -3.60
CA THR A 120 -22.72 7.80 -4.44
C THR A 120 -21.47 8.25 -5.18
N VAL A 121 -20.36 7.48 -5.10
CA VAL A 121 -19.11 7.78 -5.81
C VAL A 121 -19.32 7.83 -7.33
N ASP A 122 -18.66 8.78 -8.00
CA ASP A 122 -18.68 8.82 -9.46
C ASP A 122 -17.76 7.75 -10.08
N GLU A 123 -18.09 7.30 -11.29
CA GLU A 123 -17.33 6.24 -11.97
C GLU A 123 -15.86 6.62 -12.24
N THR A 124 -15.57 7.91 -12.43
CA THR A 124 -14.22 8.39 -12.71
C THR A 124 -13.35 8.21 -11.47
N TYR A 125 -13.87 8.63 -10.32
CA TYR A 125 -13.16 8.46 -9.05
C TYR A 125 -13.02 6.98 -8.67
N LEU A 126 -14.07 6.17 -8.91
CA LEU A 126 -14.02 4.73 -8.66
C LEU A 126 -12.89 4.05 -9.45
N LYS A 127 -12.71 4.41 -10.74
CA LYS A 127 -11.60 3.89 -11.55
C LYS A 127 -10.23 4.30 -11.03
N VAL A 128 -10.08 5.54 -10.59
CA VAL A 128 -8.81 6.04 -10.02
C VAL A 128 -8.51 5.35 -8.68
N SER A 129 -9.53 5.16 -7.83
CA SER A 129 -9.36 4.54 -6.51
C SER A 129 -9.04 3.04 -6.54
N GLN A 130 -9.23 2.35 -7.67
CA GLN A 130 -8.87 0.93 -7.82
C GLN A 130 -7.38 0.63 -7.70
N HIS A 131 -6.52 1.65 -7.73
CA HIS A 131 -5.08 1.49 -7.51
C HIS A 131 -4.71 1.45 -6.01
N TYR A 132 -5.65 1.78 -5.14
CA TYR A 132 -5.53 1.80 -3.68
C TYR A 132 -6.38 0.70 -3.04
#